data_9027a70f120622f7b52c7d7af4788f73
#
_entry.id   9027a70f120622f7b52c7d7af4788f73
#
_cell.length_a   1.000
_cell.length_b   1.000
_cell.length_c   1.000
_cell.angle_alpha   90.00
_cell.angle_beta   90.00
_cell.angle_gamma   90.00
#
_symmetry.space_group_name_H-M   'P 1'
#
loop_
_entity.id
_entity.type
_entity.pdbx_description
1 polymer ?
#
loop_
_entity_poly.entity_id
_entity_poly.type
_entity_poly.pdbx_seq_one_letter_code
_entity_poly.pdbx_strand_id
1 'polypeptide(L)'
;VPKHIPLFSIFALLSLWSVALPAQSQALLPYTLQMDAKELEQQGLSLTQDAVQLARFQQYELAMQRAQLATQLAPKSFQTWFLLGSLYIQTEKLDQGIEALQTARSLAPKEASILFSLGSARFQKGQYSAAVADLQTGLKLKPDVPEALFDLGNAYYKLNQFPQAIAQYQKAVNKDAKFWPAINNIGLVKYETGDVNGAIQYWRNASSLDDKAAEPRLATAVALYAKGDKEQGLALGEAAIKLDSRYADLKFLEENLWGNRLLKETQKFLETPRIKETVANSQGEPAQPEVVPQ
;
A
#
# COMPACT_ATOMS: atom_id res chain seq x y z
N VAL A 1 0.77 117.58 -19.35
CA VAL A 1 -0.37 116.62 -19.43
C VAL A 1 0.02 115.57 -20.48
N PRO A 2 0.24 114.33 -20.12
CA PRO A 2 0.61 113.26 -21.05
C PRO A 2 -0.58 112.50 -21.56
N LYS A 3 -0.53 112.14 -22.86
CA LYS A 3 -1.51 111.36 -23.57
C LYS A 3 -1.23 109.86 -23.40
N HIS A 4 -2.19 109.16 -22.98
CA HIS A 4 -2.21 107.70 -22.92
C HIS A 4 -2.41 107.09 -24.34
N ILE A 5 -1.56 106.21 -24.74
CA ILE A 5 -1.74 105.35 -25.91
C ILE A 5 -2.06 103.94 -25.37
N PRO A 6 -3.18 103.31 -25.78
CA PRO A 6 -3.51 101.96 -25.34
C PRO A 6 -2.74 100.96 -26.22
N LEU A 7 -2.02 100.03 -25.57
CA LEU A 7 -1.35 98.92 -26.20
C LEU A 7 -2.35 97.84 -26.51
N PHE A 8 -2.62 97.60 -27.76
CA PHE A 8 -3.39 96.41 -28.21
C PHE A 8 -2.51 95.18 -28.16
N SER A 9 -2.78 94.31 -27.21
CA SER A 9 -2.16 93.00 -27.16
C SER A 9 -2.85 92.09 -28.14
N ILE A 10 -2.15 91.70 -29.17
CA ILE A 10 -2.56 90.66 -30.12
C ILE A 10 -2.25 89.30 -29.45
N PHE A 11 -3.26 88.65 -28.97
CA PHE A 11 -3.19 87.23 -28.58
C PHE A 11 -3.24 86.38 -29.84
N ALA A 12 -2.09 85.89 -30.29
CA ALA A 12 -2.01 84.85 -31.30
C ALA A 12 -2.43 83.51 -30.67
N LEU A 13 -3.64 83.08 -30.95
CA LEU A 13 -4.11 81.71 -30.66
C LEU A 13 -3.37 80.74 -31.57
N LEU A 14 -2.26 80.18 -31.08
CA LEU A 14 -1.66 78.95 -31.63
C LEU A 14 -2.56 77.78 -31.24
N SER A 15 -3.48 77.44 -32.12
CA SER A 15 -4.20 76.17 -32.08
C SER A 15 -3.21 75.03 -32.34
N LEU A 16 -2.72 74.42 -31.25
CA LEU A 16 -2.01 73.12 -31.30
C LEU A 16 -3.04 72.06 -31.74
N TRP A 17 -3.04 71.74 -33.01
CA TRP A 17 -3.61 70.54 -33.48
C TRP A 17 -2.73 69.39 -32.93
N SER A 18 -3.10 68.86 -31.73
CA SER A 18 -2.62 67.56 -31.30
C SER A 18 -3.20 66.53 -32.24
N VAL A 19 -2.43 66.08 -33.19
CA VAL A 19 -2.70 64.85 -33.93
C VAL A 19 -2.60 63.75 -32.94
N ALA A 20 -3.72 63.33 -32.38
CA ALA A 20 -3.79 62.09 -31.65
C ALA A 20 -3.40 60.92 -32.58
N LEU A 21 -2.16 60.49 -32.44
CA LEU A 21 -1.73 59.23 -33.05
C LEU A 21 -2.69 58.13 -32.55
N PRO A 22 -3.32 57.35 -33.42
CA PRO A 22 -4.12 56.25 -32.95
C PRO A 22 -3.23 55.39 -32.05
N ALA A 23 -3.60 55.30 -30.78
CA ALA A 23 -3.02 54.33 -29.89
C ALA A 23 -3.32 52.94 -30.56
N GLN A 24 -2.27 52.38 -31.16
CA GLN A 24 -2.34 50.97 -31.55
C GLN A 24 -2.47 50.20 -30.23
N SER A 25 -3.70 49.91 -29.88
CA SER A 25 -3.96 48.87 -28.91
C SER A 25 -3.30 47.61 -29.49
N GLN A 26 -2.06 47.34 -29.06
CA GLN A 26 -1.51 46.01 -29.21
C GLN A 26 -2.51 45.11 -28.45
N ALA A 27 -3.42 44.48 -29.19
CA ALA A 27 -4.17 43.39 -28.67
C ALA A 27 -3.12 42.43 -28.10
N LEU A 28 -3.05 42.31 -26.79
CA LEU A 28 -2.33 41.21 -26.14
C LEU A 28 -3.04 39.96 -26.66
N LEU A 29 -2.57 39.43 -27.77
CA LEU A 29 -2.92 38.09 -28.16
C LEU A 29 -2.57 37.24 -26.93
N PRO A 30 -3.53 36.54 -26.31
CA PRO A 30 -3.20 35.64 -25.23
C PRO A 30 -2.10 34.70 -25.78
N TYR A 31 -0.90 34.87 -25.26
CA TYR A 31 0.18 33.95 -25.58
C TYR A 31 -0.23 32.63 -24.95
N THR A 32 -1.04 31.86 -25.69
CA THR A 32 -1.29 30.47 -25.37
C THR A 32 0.04 29.76 -25.53
N LEU A 33 0.70 29.51 -24.40
CA LEU A 33 1.78 28.54 -24.36
C LEU A 33 1.25 27.26 -25.04
N GLN A 34 1.67 27.04 -26.29
CA GLN A 34 1.48 25.74 -26.92
C GLN A 34 2.45 24.79 -26.22
N MET A 35 1.98 24.22 -25.10
CA MET A 35 2.75 23.18 -24.46
C MET A 35 2.68 21.94 -25.36
N ASP A 36 3.85 21.43 -25.76
CA ASP A 36 3.95 20.19 -26.50
C ASP A 36 3.43 19.04 -25.62
N ALA A 37 2.39 18.36 -26.08
CA ALA A 37 1.78 17.24 -25.36
C ALA A 37 2.82 16.15 -25.03
N LYS A 38 3.81 15.96 -25.89
CA LYS A 38 4.91 15.03 -25.66
C LYS A 38 5.85 15.48 -24.53
N GLU A 39 6.11 16.77 -24.48
CA GLU A 39 6.93 17.35 -23.40
C GLU A 39 6.23 17.24 -22.06
N LEU A 40 4.91 17.52 -22.01
CA LEU A 40 4.09 17.32 -20.82
C LEU A 40 4.10 15.87 -20.34
N GLU A 41 3.95 14.93 -21.27
CA GLU A 41 4.00 13.50 -20.93
C GLU A 41 5.37 13.12 -20.36
N GLN A 42 6.47 13.60 -20.95
CA GLN A 42 7.83 13.36 -20.42
C GLN A 42 8.01 13.94 -19.03
N GLN A 43 7.52 15.16 -18.78
CA GLN A 43 7.55 15.77 -17.45
C GLN A 43 6.72 14.95 -16.44
N GLY A 44 5.53 14.46 -16.85
CA GLY A 44 4.70 13.59 -16.03
C GLY A 44 5.42 12.28 -15.65
N LEU A 45 6.09 11.66 -16.61
CA LEU A 45 6.90 10.45 -16.34
C LEU A 45 8.10 10.73 -15.44
N SER A 46 8.76 11.89 -15.58
CA SER A 46 9.83 12.33 -14.67
C SER A 46 9.31 12.50 -13.24
N LEU A 47 8.17 13.17 -13.07
CA LEU A 47 7.52 13.32 -11.75
C LEU A 47 7.13 11.97 -11.14
N THR A 48 6.78 10.98 -11.98
CA THR A 48 6.53 9.61 -11.51
C THR A 48 7.79 9.00 -10.90
N GLN A 49 8.95 9.18 -11.54
CA GLN A 49 10.22 8.70 -11.00
C GLN A 49 10.59 9.41 -9.69
N ASP A 50 10.40 10.73 -9.62
CA ASP A 50 10.61 11.49 -8.39
C ASP A 50 9.72 10.99 -7.25
N ALA A 51 8.44 10.72 -7.55
CA ALA A 51 7.50 10.20 -6.57
C ALA A 51 7.90 8.80 -6.07
N VAL A 52 8.44 7.94 -6.92
CA VAL A 52 9.00 6.64 -6.50
C VAL A 52 10.17 6.83 -5.55
N GLN A 53 11.07 7.77 -5.81
CA GLN A 53 12.19 8.05 -4.90
C GLN A 53 11.69 8.58 -3.55
N LEU A 54 10.77 9.54 -3.56
CA LEU A 54 10.16 10.05 -2.32
C LEU A 54 9.49 8.94 -1.50
N ALA A 55 8.78 8.02 -2.16
CA ALA A 55 8.15 6.88 -1.51
C ALA A 55 9.18 5.94 -0.85
N ARG A 56 10.32 5.69 -1.49
CA ARG A 56 11.44 4.91 -0.91
C ARG A 56 11.97 5.52 0.39
N PHE A 57 11.95 6.86 0.50
CA PHE A 57 12.31 7.58 1.71
C PHE A 57 11.12 7.80 2.66
N GLN A 58 10.01 7.08 2.46
CA GLN A 58 8.78 7.17 3.26
C GLN A 58 8.13 8.56 3.29
N GLN A 59 8.48 9.44 2.34
CA GLN A 59 7.90 10.77 2.17
C GLN A 59 6.59 10.70 1.38
N TYR A 60 5.62 9.94 1.89
CA TYR A 60 4.41 9.55 1.14
C TYR A 60 3.54 10.74 0.71
N GLU A 61 3.41 11.78 1.55
CA GLU A 61 2.60 12.96 1.19
C GLU A 61 3.19 13.72 0.00
N LEU A 62 4.51 13.91 -0.02
CA LEU A 62 5.21 14.53 -1.16
C LEU A 62 5.16 13.64 -2.41
N ALA A 63 5.31 12.32 -2.22
CA ALA A 63 5.19 11.35 -3.30
C ALA A 63 3.80 11.42 -3.95
N MET A 64 2.73 11.48 -3.15
CA MET A 64 1.36 11.62 -3.64
C MET A 64 1.14 12.91 -4.42
N GLN A 65 1.64 14.04 -3.93
CA GLN A 65 1.53 15.32 -4.66
C GLN A 65 2.22 15.26 -6.03
N ARG A 66 3.43 14.66 -6.10
CA ARG A 66 4.15 14.44 -7.37
C ARG A 66 3.39 13.48 -8.29
N ALA A 67 2.86 12.38 -7.76
CA ALA A 67 2.09 11.41 -8.52
C ALA A 67 0.77 12.00 -9.04
N GLN A 68 0.07 12.82 -8.25
CA GLN A 68 -1.13 13.53 -8.69
C GLN A 68 -0.83 14.47 -9.87
N LEU A 69 0.24 15.27 -9.76
CA LEU A 69 0.65 16.14 -10.87
C LEU A 69 1.07 15.31 -12.10
N ALA A 70 1.76 14.19 -11.88
CA ALA A 70 2.14 13.26 -12.96
C ALA A 70 0.92 12.75 -13.74
N THR A 71 -0.19 12.40 -13.04
CA THR A 71 -1.43 11.96 -13.72
C THR A 71 -2.10 13.07 -14.54
N GLN A 72 -1.93 14.34 -14.14
CA GLN A 72 -2.45 15.48 -14.90
C GLN A 72 -1.63 15.75 -16.18
N LEU A 73 -0.29 15.60 -16.10
CA LEU A 73 0.60 15.84 -17.23
C LEU A 73 0.67 14.66 -18.20
N ALA A 74 0.55 13.43 -17.70
CA ALA A 74 0.59 12.20 -18.49
C ALA A 74 -0.66 11.31 -18.23
N PRO A 75 -1.89 11.80 -18.53
CA PRO A 75 -3.12 11.10 -18.16
C PRO A 75 -3.34 9.77 -18.90
N LYS A 76 -2.64 9.55 -20.02
CA LYS A 76 -2.69 8.32 -20.82
C LYS A 76 -1.63 7.29 -20.42
N SER A 77 -0.73 7.63 -19.51
CA SER A 77 0.27 6.70 -19.01
C SER A 77 -0.30 5.89 -17.85
N PHE A 78 -0.37 4.58 -17.99
CA PHE A 78 -0.83 3.72 -16.88
C PHE A 78 0.12 3.77 -15.67
N GLN A 79 1.41 4.03 -15.89
CA GLN A 79 2.43 4.07 -14.85
C GLN A 79 2.15 5.16 -13.81
N THR A 80 1.69 6.35 -14.26
CA THR A 80 1.35 7.46 -13.36
C THR A 80 0.18 7.09 -12.44
N TRP A 81 -0.89 6.52 -13.01
CA TRP A 81 -2.06 6.08 -12.28
C TRP A 81 -1.78 4.88 -11.37
N PHE A 82 -0.95 3.95 -11.83
CA PHE A 82 -0.51 2.80 -11.04
C PHE A 82 0.25 3.24 -9.79
N LEU A 83 1.22 4.16 -9.94
CA LEU A 83 1.97 4.70 -8.82
C LEU A 83 1.05 5.46 -7.84
N LEU A 84 0.19 6.34 -8.36
CA LEU A 84 -0.75 7.08 -7.52
C LEU A 84 -1.66 6.13 -6.73
N GLY A 85 -2.21 5.11 -7.39
CA GLY A 85 -3.02 4.08 -6.74
C GLY A 85 -2.27 3.31 -5.66
N SER A 86 -1.03 2.94 -5.93
CA SER A 86 -0.16 2.25 -4.95
C SER A 86 0.14 3.13 -3.73
N LEU A 87 0.39 4.42 -3.93
CA LEU A 87 0.61 5.38 -2.84
C LEU A 87 -0.65 5.59 -1.98
N TYR A 88 -1.82 5.64 -2.61
CA TYR A 88 -3.08 5.70 -1.87
C TYR A 88 -3.31 4.45 -1.02
N ILE A 89 -3.01 3.26 -1.53
CA ILE A 89 -3.12 2.02 -0.75
C ILE A 89 -2.13 2.06 0.43
N GLN A 90 -0.88 2.44 0.18
CA GLN A 90 0.15 2.54 1.22
C GLN A 90 -0.22 3.51 2.34
N THR A 91 -1.04 4.52 2.06
CA THR A 91 -1.54 5.51 3.02
C THR A 91 -2.98 5.25 3.47
N GLU A 92 -3.46 4.00 3.32
CA GLU A 92 -4.78 3.50 3.74
C GLU A 92 -5.98 4.21 3.07
N LYS A 93 -5.75 4.97 2.02
CA LYS A 93 -6.78 5.64 1.20
C LYS A 93 -7.32 4.65 0.16
N LEU A 94 -7.89 3.54 0.62
CA LEU A 94 -8.20 2.37 -0.22
C LEU A 94 -9.14 2.67 -1.40
N ASP A 95 -10.17 3.51 -1.20
CA ASP A 95 -11.13 3.86 -2.27
C ASP A 95 -10.45 4.61 -3.41
N GLN A 96 -9.65 5.63 -3.07
CA GLN A 96 -8.88 6.40 -4.04
C GLN A 96 -7.83 5.52 -4.75
N GLY A 97 -7.21 4.60 -4.00
CA GLY A 97 -6.27 3.63 -4.55
C GLY A 97 -6.90 2.72 -5.60
N ILE A 98 -8.07 2.16 -5.28
CA ILE A 98 -8.83 1.30 -6.21
C ILE A 98 -9.25 2.08 -7.46
N GLU A 99 -9.73 3.31 -7.33
CA GLU A 99 -10.13 4.15 -8.46
C GLU A 99 -8.95 4.46 -9.40
N ALA A 100 -7.81 4.87 -8.85
CA ALA A 100 -6.60 5.12 -9.63
C ALA A 100 -6.09 3.85 -10.33
N LEU A 101 -6.09 2.70 -9.65
CA LEU A 101 -5.72 1.42 -10.24
C LEU A 101 -6.71 0.95 -11.32
N GLN A 102 -8.01 1.24 -11.19
CA GLN A 102 -9.00 0.95 -12.24
C GLN A 102 -8.72 1.80 -13.49
N THR A 103 -8.32 3.06 -13.31
CA THR A 103 -7.87 3.91 -14.42
C THR A 103 -6.62 3.33 -15.08
N ALA A 104 -5.61 2.93 -14.29
CA ALA A 104 -4.42 2.25 -14.81
C ALA A 104 -4.78 0.97 -15.59
N ARG A 105 -5.71 0.15 -15.05
CA ARG A 105 -6.20 -1.06 -15.73
C ARG A 105 -6.88 -0.77 -17.07
N SER A 106 -7.65 0.32 -17.16
CA SER A 106 -8.31 0.70 -18.42
C SER A 106 -7.30 1.06 -19.52
N LEU A 107 -6.16 1.65 -19.11
CA LEU A 107 -5.05 2.03 -20.01
C LEU A 107 -4.15 0.84 -20.36
N ALA A 108 -3.97 -0.12 -19.45
CA ALA A 108 -3.11 -1.29 -19.65
C ALA A 108 -3.80 -2.58 -19.13
N PRO A 109 -4.82 -3.11 -19.81
CA PRO A 109 -5.64 -4.21 -19.31
C PRO A 109 -4.91 -5.56 -19.20
N LYS A 110 -3.74 -5.70 -19.82
CA LYS A 110 -2.89 -6.91 -19.77
C LYS A 110 -1.70 -6.79 -18.81
N GLU A 111 -1.65 -5.71 -18.03
CA GLU A 111 -0.59 -5.53 -17.04
C GLU A 111 -0.97 -6.25 -15.73
N ALA A 112 -0.30 -7.37 -15.47
CA ALA A 112 -0.62 -8.23 -14.32
C ALA A 112 -0.42 -7.53 -12.96
N SER A 113 0.58 -6.66 -12.86
CA SER A 113 0.90 -5.92 -11.64
C SER A 113 -0.26 -5.06 -11.14
N ILE A 114 -1.01 -4.43 -12.06
CA ILE A 114 -2.19 -3.64 -11.74
C ILE A 114 -3.28 -4.53 -11.12
N LEU A 115 -3.48 -5.72 -11.69
CA LEU A 115 -4.48 -6.68 -11.21
C LEU A 115 -4.12 -7.24 -9.83
N PHE A 116 -2.84 -7.47 -9.58
CA PHE A 116 -2.36 -7.88 -8.25
C PHE A 116 -2.58 -6.78 -7.22
N SER A 117 -2.24 -5.53 -7.55
CA SER A 117 -2.48 -4.39 -6.66
C SER A 117 -3.97 -4.14 -6.41
N LEU A 118 -4.83 -4.29 -7.43
CA LEU A 118 -6.29 -4.23 -7.25
C LEU A 118 -6.80 -5.34 -6.32
N GLY A 119 -6.30 -6.56 -6.50
CA GLY A 119 -6.63 -7.70 -5.65
C GLY A 119 -6.26 -7.46 -4.20
N SER A 120 -5.03 -6.99 -3.93
CA SER A 120 -4.55 -6.67 -2.58
C SER A 120 -5.37 -5.52 -1.96
N ALA A 121 -5.64 -4.44 -2.69
CA ALA A 121 -6.46 -3.32 -2.20
C ALA A 121 -7.90 -3.74 -1.86
N ARG A 122 -8.51 -4.57 -2.71
CA ARG A 122 -9.85 -5.12 -2.45
C ARG A 122 -9.88 -6.08 -1.28
N PHE A 123 -8.83 -6.86 -1.11
CA PHE A 123 -8.68 -7.71 0.07
C PHE A 123 -8.65 -6.89 1.35
N GLN A 124 -7.82 -5.85 1.42
CA GLN A 124 -7.75 -4.93 2.56
C GLN A 124 -9.09 -4.25 2.84
N LYS A 125 -9.89 -3.96 1.80
CA LYS A 125 -11.24 -3.40 1.91
C LYS A 125 -12.31 -4.45 2.29
N GLY A 126 -11.96 -5.72 2.48
CA GLY A 126 -12.91 -6.80 2.77
C GLY A 126 -13.72 -7.27 1.55
N GLN A 127 -13.39 -6.83 0.34
CA GLN A 127 -14.05 -7.22 -0.91
C GLN A 127 -13.45 -8.52 -1.47
N TYR A 128 -13.47 -9.59 -0.69
CA TYR A 128 -12.70 -10.82 -0.96
C TYR A 128 -13.05 -11.50 -2.28
N SER A 129 -14.33 -11.54 -2.67
CA SER A 129 -14.73 -12.12 -3.96
C SER A 129 -14.19 -11.34 -5.16
N ALA A 130 -14.15 -10.01 -5.06
CA ALA A 130 -13.58 -9.16 -6.09
C ALA A 130 -12.04 -9.28 -6.13
N ALA A 131 -11.40 -9.42 -4.96
CA ALA A 131 -9.96 -9.69 -4.86
C ALA A 131 -9.61 -11.01 -5.57
N VAL A 132 -10.37 -12.09 -5.33
CA VAL A 132 -10.19 -13.38 -6.04
C VAL A 132 -10.26 -13.19 -7.56
N ALA A 133 -11.24 -12.44 -8.07
CA ALA A 133 -11.41 -12.25 -9.52
C ALA A 133 -10.22 -11.52 -10.16
N ASP A 134 -9.71 -10.45 -9.50
CA ASP A 134 -8.56 -9.72 -10.00
C ASP A 134 -7.28 -10.52 -9.93
N LEU A 135 -7.01 -11.17 -8.77
CA LEU A 135 -5.82 -12.01 -8.58
C LEU A 135 -5.79 -13.19 -9.57
N GLN A 136 -6.92 -13.87 -9.77
CA GLN A 136 -7.02 -14.94 -10.78
C GLN A 136 -6.75 -14.42 -12.20
N THR A 137 -7.25 -13.23 -12.52
CA THR A 137 -7.02 -12.63 -13.84
C THR A 137 -5.55 -12.25 -14.01
N GLY A 138 -4.93 -11.65 -12.99
CA GLY A 138 -3.51 -11.35 -12.99
C GLY A 138 -2.63 -12.61 -13.11
N LEU A 139 -2.98 -13.67 -12.37
CA LEU A 139 -2.25 -14.96 -12.43
C LEU A 139 -2.43 -15.72 -13.75
N LYS A 140 -3.49 -15.45 -14.52
CA LYS A 140 -3.58 -15.97 -15.91
C LYS A 140 -2.59 -15.27 -16.84
N LEU A 141 -2.25 -14.00 -16.59
CA LEU A 141 -1.26 -13.24 -17.35
C LEU A 141 0.17 -13.54 -16.90
N LYS A 142 0.37 -13.68 -15.59
CA LYS A 142 1.66 -13.97 -14.96
C LYS A 142 1.48 -15.00 -13.84
N PRO A 143 1.59 -16.33 -14.16
CA PRO A 143 1.18 -17.40 -13.25
C PRO A 143 2.15 -17.66 -12.09
N ASP A 144 3.41 -17.26 -12.22
CA ASP A 144 4.50 -17.69 -11.33
C ASP A 144 4.93 -16.53 -10.39
N VAL A 145 3.96 -15.94 -9.68
CA VAL A 145 4.20 -14.89 -8.69
C VAL A 145 3.77 -15.41 -7.32
N PRO A 146 4.72 -15.81 -6.45
CA PRO A 146 4.41 -16.38 -5.13
C PRO A 146 3.53 -15.47 -4.27
N GLU A 147 3.79 -14.18 -4.26
CA GLU A 147 3.04 -13.18 -3.49
C GLU A 147 1.57 -13.10 -3.96
N ALA A 148 1.34 -13.12 -5.27
CA ALA A 148 -0.03 -13.08 -5.81
C ALA A 148 -0.79 -14.39 -5.55
N LEU A 149 -0.10 -15.54 -5.57
CA LEU A 149 -0.66 -16.83 -5.16
C LEU A 149 -1.00 -16.83 -3.66
N PHE A 150 -0.15 -16.25 -2.83
CA PHE A 150 -0.38 -16.09 -1.39
C PHE A 150 -1.59 -15.19 -1.14
N ASP A 151 -1.68 -14.03 -1.78
CA ASP A 151 -2.83 -13.11 -1.66
C ASP A 151 -4.13 -13.78 -2.10
N LEU A 152 -4.10 -14.57 -3.18
CA LEU A 152 -5.25 -15.34 -3.61
C LEU A 152 -5.65 -16.41 -2.58
N GLY A 153 -4.67 -17.04 -1.94
CA GLY A 153 -4.88 -17.95 -0.81
C GLY A 153 -5.55 -17.25 0.37
N ASN A 154 -5.08 -16.06 0.72
CA ASN A 154 -5.67 -15.23 1.79
C ASN A 154 -7.13 -14.86 1.48
N ALA A 155 -7.41 -14.47 0.23
CA ALA A 155 -8.77 -14.14 -0.19
C ALA A 155 -9.71 -15.36 -0.10
N TYR A 156 -9.26 -16.54 -0.52
CA TYR A 156 -10.02 -17.77 -0.34
C TYR A 156 -10.21 -18.15 1.13
N TYR A 157 -9.19 -17.93 1.97
CA TYR A 157 -9.30 -18.18 3.41
C TYR A 157 -10.40 -17.31 4.04
N LYS A 158 -10.43 -16.00 3.76
CA LYS A 158 -11.49 -15.09 4.25
C LYS A 158 -12.89 -15.45 3.74
N LEU A 159 -12.98 -16.16 2.61
CA LEU A 159 -14.24 -16.72 2.08
C LEU A 159 -14.57 -18.11 2.66
N ASN A 160 -13.79 -18.62 3.60
CA ASN A 160 -13.90 -19.98 4.15
C ASN A 160 -13.74 -21.09 3.09
N GLN A 161 -13.13 -20.77 1.96
CA GLN A 161 -12.81 -21.72 0.88
C GLN A 161 -11.45 -22.37 1.16
N PHE A 162 -11.36 -23.13 2.25
CA PHE A 162 -10.12 -23.68 2.79
C PHE A 162 -9.34 -24.58 1.82
N PRO A 163 -9.97 -25.50 1.07
CA PRO A 163 -9.24 -26.29 0.07
C PRO A 163 -8.57 -25.46 -1.01
N GLN A 164 -9.26 -24.41 -1.48
CA GLN A 164 -8.72 -23.48 -2.48
C GLN A 164 -7.57 -22.65 -1.88
N ALA A 165 -7.70 -22.18 -0.64
CA ALA A 165 -6.63 -21.45 0.06
C ALA A 165 -5.37 -22.30 0.14
N ILE A 166 -5.44 -23.51 0.64
CA ILE A 166 -4.30 -24.44 0.72
C ILE A 166 -3.68 -24.67 -0.66
N ALA A 167 -4.51 -24.86 -1.70
CA ALA A 167 -4.01 -25.09 -3.04
C ALA A 167 -3.17 -23.89 -3.59
N GLN A 168 -3.57 -22.67 -3.27
CA GLN A 168 -2.81 -21.48 -3.70
C GLN A 168 -1.52 -21.29 -2.87
N TYR A 169 -1.59 -21.44 -1.55
CA TYR A 169 -0.39 -21.42 -0.69
C TYR A 169 0.63 -22.47 -1.12
N GLN A 170 0.17 -23.71 -1.41
CA GLN A 170 1.06 -24.76 -1.88
C GLN A 170 1.72 -24.40 -3.22
N LYS A 171 0.99 -23.77 -4.15
CA LYS A 171 1.61 -23.25 -5.39
C LYS A 171 2.65 -22.18 -5.09
N ALA A 172 2.39 -21.25 -4.15
CA ALA A 172 3.37 -20.24 -3.74
C ALA A 172 4.64 -20.90 -3.19
N VAL A 173 4.50 -21.88 -2.29
CA VAL A 173 5.64 -22.66 -1.74
C VAL A 173 6.39 -23.44 -2.82
N ASN A 174 5.70 -23.99 -3.82
CA ASN A 174 6.34 -24.70 -4.93
C ASN A 174 7.14 -23.74 -5.83
N LYS A 175 6.80 -22.44 -5.87
CA LYS A 175 7.55 -21.41 -6.60
C LYS A 175 8.72 -20.86 -5.79
N ASP A 176 8.49 -20.67 -4.49
CA ASP A 176 9.53 -20.28 -3.54
C ASP A 176 9.43 -21.14 -2.26
N ALA A 177 10.31 -22.11 -2.15
CA ALA A 177 10.34 -23.04 -1.02
C ALA A 177 10.69 -22.37 0.32
N LYS A 178 11.22 -21.13 0.30
CA LYS A 178 11.52 -20.33 1.49
C LYS A 178 10.42 -19.35 1.85
N PHE A 179 9.35 -19.31 1.08
CA PHE A 179 8.23 -18.38 1.32
C PHE A 179 7.43 -18.84 2.55
N TRP A 180 8.01 -18.66 3.72
CA TRP A 180 7.47 -19.12 5.01
C TRP A 180 6.06 -18.58 5.31
N PRO A 181 5.61 -17.37 4.87
CA PRO A 181 4.25 -16.91 5.14
C PRO A 181 3.17 -17.84 4.56
N ALA A 182 3.40 -18.39 3.36
CA ALA A 182 2.45 -19.35 2.78
C ALA A 182 2.42 -20.67 3.55
N ILE A 183 3.59 -21.14 4.02
CA ILE A 183 3.70 -22.34 4.86
C ILE A 183 2.96 -22.12 6.20
N ASN A 184 3.15 -20.95 6.82
CA ASN A 184 2.44 -20.56 8.03
C ASN A 184 0.92 -20.58 7.83
N ASN A 185 0.44 -20.00 6.74
CA ASN A 185 -0.99 -19.91 6.49
C ASN A 185 -1.64 -21.26 6.14
N ILE A 186 -0.91 -22.21 5.57
CA ILE A 186 -1.38 -23.61 5.51
C ILE A 186 -1.60 -24.15 6.93
N GLY A 187 -0.71 -23.85 7.86
CA GLY A 187 -0.88 -24.20 9.27
C GLY A 187 -2.13 -23.58 9.89
N LEU A 188 -2.40 -22.29 9.64
CA LEU A 188 -3.62 -21.62 10.09
C LEU A 188 -4.89 -22.33 9.59
N VAL A 189 -4.96 -22.62 8.28
CA VAL A 189 -6.09 -23.36 7.71
C VAL A 189 -6.25 -24.73 8.35
N LYS A 190 -5.16 -25.48 8.50
CA LYS A 190 -5.19 -26.82 9.10
C LYS A 190 -5.71 -26.80 10.54
N TYR A 191 -5.30 -25.81 11.32
CA TYR A 191 -5.78 -25.64 12.69
C TYR A 191 -7.28 -25.36 12.73
N GLU A 192 -7.77 -24.43 11.93
CA GLU A 192 -9.21 -24.10 11.85
C GLU A 192 -10.04 -25.31 11.39
N THR A 193 -9.51 -26.14 10.51
CA THR A 193 -10.19 -27.37 10.05
C THR A 193 -10.01 -28.58 10.97
N GLY A 194 -9.30 -28.44 12.10
CA GLY A 194 -9.14 -29.47 13.12
C GLY A 194 -7.90 -30.35 13.01
N ASP A 195 -7.08 -30.20 11.98
CA ASP A 195 -5.80 -30.92 11.85
C ASP A 195 -4.70 -30.20 12.66
N VAL A 196 -4.80 -30.26 13.99
CA VAL A 196 -3.86 -29.59 14.90
C VAL A 196 -2.43 -30.12 14.73
N ASN A 197 -2.24 -31.41 14.51
CA ASN A 197 -0.89 -31.98 14.35
C ASN A 197 -0.25 -31.52 13.05
N GLY A 198 -1.01 -31.52 11.96
CA GLY A 198 -0.56 -30.97 10.68
C GLY A 198 -0.21 -29.48 10.78
N ALA A 199 -1.04 -28.69 11.48
CA ALA A 199 -0.78 -27.27 11.73
C ALA A 199 0.57 -27.06 12.42
N ILE A 200 0.85 -27.77 13.53
CA ILE A 200 2.11 -27.69 14.27
C ILE A 200 3.30 -28.05 13.36
N GLN A 201 3.17 -29.03 12.49
CA GLN A 201 4.24 -29.40 11.55
C GLN A 201 4.55 -28.27 10.57
N TYR A 202 3.51 -27.64 9.99
CA TYR A 202 3.67 -26.51 9.07
C TYR A 202 4.29 -25.30 9.76
N TRP A 203 3.85 -24.95 10.96
CA TRP A 203 4.41 -23.83 11.72
C TRP A 203 5.85 -24.07 12.16
N ARG A 204 6.22 -25.28 12.56
CA ARG A 204 7.62 -25.64 12.85
C ARG A 204 8.50 -25.51 11.60
N ASN A 205 7.99 -25.92 10.44
CA ASN A 205 8.70 -25.73 9.16
C ASN A 205 8.85 -24.23 8.85
N ALA A 206 7.79 -23.42 8.97
CA ALA A 206 7.88 -21.97 8.77
C ALA A 206 8.91 -21.32 9.69
N SER A 207 8.90 -21.66 11.01
CA SER A 207 9.87 -21.16 11.97
C SER A 207 11.31 -21.60 11.71
N SER A 208 11.52 -22.70 11.00
CA SER A 208 12.87 -23.18 10.63
C SER A 208 13.45 -22.44 9.43
N LEU A 209 12.61 -21.81 8.61
CA LEU A 209 13.01 -21.03 7.45
C LEU A 209 13.36 -19.58 7.78
N ASP A 210 12.74 -19.04 8.84
CA ASP A 210 13.03 -17.71 9.35
C ASP A 210 13.02 -17.73 10.88
N ASP A 211 14.18 -17.49 11.48
CA ASP A 211 14.37 -17.49 12.93
C ASP A 211 13.76 -16.25 13.61
N LYS A 212 13.40 -15.21 12.82
CA LYS A 212 12.72 -14.00 13.28
C LYS A 212 11.19 -14.08 13.14
N ALA A 213 10.66 -15.14 12.52
CA ALA A 213 9.22 -15.31 12.37
C ALA A 213 8.57 -15.64 13.73
N ALA A 214 8.02 -14.63 14.39
CA ALA A 214 7.33 -14.76 15.67
C ALA A 214 5.99 -15.49 15.53
N GLU A 215 5.24 -15.23 14.46
CA GLU A 215 3.90 -15.74 14.25
C GLU A 215 3.81 -17.28 14.30
N PRO A 216 4.54 -18.05 13.48
CA PRO A 216 4.43 -19.50 13.52
C PRO A 216 4.94 -20.11 14.84
N ARG A 217 5.83 -19.40 15.57
CA ARG A 217 6.25 -19.82 16.92
C ARG A 217 5.13 -19.67 17.91
N LEU A 218 4.44 -18.52 17.92
CA LEU A 218 3.31 -18.31 18.82
C LEU A 218 2.17 -19.28 18.50
N ALA A 219 1.85 -19.48 17.22
CA ALA A 219 0.82 -20.44 16.80
C ALA A 219 1.15 -21.87 17.28
N THR A 220 2.42 -22.28 17.15
CA THR A 220 2.89 -23.57 17.70
C THR A 220 2.74 -23.62 19.21
N ALA A 221 3.13 -22.55 19.92
CA ALA A 221 3.05 -22.45 21.37
C ALA A 221 1.62 -22.63 21.88
N VAL A 222 0.68 -21.90 21.30
CA VAL A 222 -0.75 -21.97 21.64
C VAL A 222 -1.30 -23.37 21.40
N ALA A 223 -0.98 -23.97 20.24
CA ALA A 223 -1.45 -25.30 19.89
C ALA A 223 -0.90 -26.39 20.81
N LEU A 224 0.37 -26.32 21.20
CA LEU A 224 0.98 -27.26 22.16
C LEU A 224 0.35 -27.11 23.56
N TYR A 225 0.20 -25.88 24.02
CA TYR A 225 -0.44 -25.59 25.30
C TYR A 225 -1.86 -26.15 25.35
N ALA A 226 -2.66 -25.91 24.31
CA ALA A 226 -4.03 -26.41 24.19
C ALA A 226 -4.09 -27.95 24.14
N LYS A 227 -3.05 -28.64 23.64
CA LYS A 227 -2.92 -30.09 23.64
C LYS A 227 -2.50 -30.68 24.97
N GLY A 228 -2.04 -29.87 25.93
CA GLY A 228 -1.55 -30.32 27.23
C GLY A 228 -0.02 -30.26 27.39
N ASP A 229 0.74 -30.00 26.33
CA ASP A 229 2.20 -29.80 26.39
C ASP A 229 2.52 -28.37 26.91
N LYS A 230 2.05 -28.10 28.15
CA LYS A 230 1.99 -26.75 28.70
C LYS A 230 3.36 -26.10 28.82
N GLU A 231 4.36 -26.82 29.36
CA GLU A 231 5.71 -26.24 29.55
C GLU A 231 6.38 -25.87 28.24
N GLN A 232 6.31 -26.74 27.24
CA GLN A 232 6.85 -26.44 25.91
C GLN A 232 6.10 -25.28 25.24
N GLY A 233 4.76 -25.27 25.37
CA GLY A 233 3.94 -24.17 24.87
C GLY A 233 4.31 -22.83 25.48
N LEU A 234 4.40 -22.77 26.84
CA LEU A 234 4.77 -21.54 27.55
C LEU A 234 6.16 -21.04 27.13
N ALA A 235 7.16 -21.91 27.10
CA ALA A 235 8.53 -21.52 26.71
C ALA A 235 8.61 -20.96 25.28
N LEU A 236 7.91 -21.58 24.31
CA LEU A 236 7.86 -21.09 22.94
C LEU A 236 7.08 -19.77 22.82
N GLY A 237 6.00 -19.61 23.59
CA GLY A 237 5.20 -18.38 23.58
C GLY A 237 5.96 -17.19 24.13
N GLU A 238 6.71 -17.37 25.22
CA GLU A 238 7.62 -16.34 25.74
C GLU A 238 8.65 -15.92 24.69
N ALA A 239 9.26 -16.89 24.01
CA ALA A 239 10.23 -16.60 22.97
C ALA A 239 9.60 -15.85 21.78
N ALA A 240 8.38 -16.19 21.39
CA ALA A 240 7.67 -15.51 20.31
C ALA A 240 7.29 -14.07 20.67
N ILE A 241 6.77 -13.83 21.89
CA ILE A 241 6.36 -12.49 22.36
C ILE A 241 7.58 -11.59 22.57
N LYS A 242 8.71 -12.12 23.05
CA LYS A 242 9.98 -11.38 23.14
C LYS A 242 10.52 -11.00 21.77
N LEU A 243 10.27 -11.81 20.76
CA LEU A 243 10.70 -11.55 19.39
C LEU A 243 9.84 -10.44 18.74
N ASP A 244 8.52 -10.48 18.96
CA ASP A 244 7.59 -9.45 18.52
C ASP A 244 6.37 -9.38 19.44
N SER A 245 6.32 -8.35 20.28
CA SER A 245 5.26 -8.14 21.28
C SER A 245 3.89 -7.83 20.68
N ARG A 246 3.80 -7.43 19.40
CA ARG A 246 2.52 -7.18 18.72
C ARG A 246 1.65 -8.44 18.67
N TYR A 247 2.26 -9.61 18.63
CA TYR A 247 1.55 -10.89 18.64
C TYR A 247 0.86 -11.23 19.97
N ALA A 248 1.00 -10.41 20.99
CA ALA A 248 0.21 -10.49 22.20
C ALA A 248 -1.16 -9.78 22.11
N ASP A 249 -1.45 -9.09 21.02
CA ASP A 249 -2.72 -8.43 20.75
C ASP A 249 -3.61 -9.31 19.87
N LEU A 250 -4.81 -9.67 20.37
CA LEU A 250 -5.77 -10.50 19.64
C LEU A 250 -6.27 -9.84 18.35
N LYS A 251 -6.41 -8.51 18.36
CA LYS A 251 -6.84 -7.79 17.15
C LYS A 251 -5.77 -7.86 16.07
N PHE A 252 -4.51 -7.67 16.43
CA PHE A 252 -3.39 -7.85 15.51
C PHE A 252 -3.35 -9.26 14.92
N LEU A 253 -3.62 -10.29 15.73
CA LEU A 253 -3.69 -11.68 15.26
C LEU A 253 -4.87 -11.90 14.29
N GLU A 254 -6.04 -11.33 14.57
CA GLU A 254 -7.20 -11.40 13.68
C GLU A 254 -6.93 -10.73 12.33
N GLU A 255 -6.25 -9.59 12.33
CA GLU A 255 -5.78 -8.90 11.13
C GLU A 255 -4.78 -9.75 10.33
N ASN A 256 -3.97 -10.57 11.02
CA ASN A 256 -3.04 -11.55 10.45
C ASN A 256 -3.67 -12.93 10.17
N LEU A 257 -4.98 -12.98 9.93
CA LEU A 257 -5.72 -14.17 9.51
C LEU A 257 -5.82 -15.31 10.54
N TRP A 258 -5.59 -15.04 11.81
CA TRP A 258 -5.87 -16.05 12.82
C TRP A 258 -7.37 -16.29 12.87
N GLY A 259 -7.76 -17.55 12.76
CA GLY A 259 -9.17 -17.92 12.79
C GLY A 259 -9.73 -18.02 14.20
N ASN A 260 -11.04 -18.11 14.30
CA ASN A 260 -11.77 -18.10 15.58
C ASN A 260 -11.31 -19.17 16.56
N ARG A 261 -10.98 -20.36 16.05
CA ARG A 261 -10.54 -21.47 16.90
C ARG A 261 -9.19 -21.18 17.53
N LEU A 262 -8.24 -20.71 16.76
CA LEU A 262 -6.90 -20.37 17.25
C LEU A 262 -6.96 -19.15 18.17
N LEU A 263 -7.70 -18.10 17.81
CA LEU A 263 -7.87 -16.89 18.63
C LEU A 263 -8.45 -17.22 20.01
N LYS A 264 -9.44 -18.12 20.09
CA LYS A 264 -10.03 -18.54 21.36
C LYS A 264 -9.02 -19.23 22.27
N GLU A 265 -8.18 -20.10 21.72
CA GLU A 265 -7.12 -20.75 22.51
C GLU A 265 -6.00 -19.78 22.86
N THR A 266 -5.69 -18.83 21.98
CA THR A 266 -4.71 -17.77 22.24
C THR A 266 -5.15 -16.87 23.38
N GLN A 267 -6.42 -16.49 23.45
CA GLN A 267 -6.94 -15.71 24.56
C GLN A 267 -6.66 -16.37 25.90
N LYS A 268 -6.98 -17.68 26.03
CA LYS A 268 -6.70 -18.45 27.26
C LYS A 268 -5.19 -18.54 27.54
N PHE A 269 -4.39 -18.68 26.49
CA PHE A 269 -2.94 -18.77 26.59
C PHE A 269 -2.33 -17.47 27.11
N LEU A 270 -2.75 -16.33 26.58
CA LEU A 270 -2.30 -15.00 27.00
C LEU A 270 -2.70 -14.64 28.42
N GLU A 271 -3.77 -15.28 28.96
CA GLU A 271 -4.24 -15.07 30.34
C GLU A 271 -3.40 -15.84 31.38
N THR A 272 -2.51 -16.73 30.97
CA THR A 272 -1.64 -17.46 31.90
C THR A 272 -0.67 -16.52 32.60
N PRO A 273 -0.38 -16.74 33.92
CA PRO A 273 0.47 -15.81 34.69
C PRO A 273 1.83 -15.55 34.03
N ARG A 274 2.48 -16.62 33.56
CA ARG A 274 3.82 -16.59 32.96
C ARG A 274 3.83 -15.78 31.63
N ILE A 275 2.80 -15.91 30.81
CA ILE A 275 2.71 -15.14 29.57
C ILE A 275 2.32 -13.68 29.84
N LYS A 276 1.42 -13.42 30.80
CA LYS A 276 1.10 -12.04 31.23
C LYS A 276 2.35 -11.28 31.69
N GLU A 277 3.19 -11.93 32.48
CA GLU A 277 4.47 -11.34 32.94
C GLU A 277 5.39 -11.04 31.75
N THR A 278 5.50 -11.98 30.79
CA THR A 278 6.28 -11.77 29.56
C THR A 278 5.79 -10.60 28.74
N VAL A 279 4.47 -10.48 28.55
CA VAL A 279 3.85 -9.36 27.81
C VAL A 279 4.14 -8.03 28.50
N ALA A 280 3.96 -7.96 29.82
CA ALA A 280 4.24 -6.75 30.61
C ALA A 280 5.70 -6.29 30.46
N ASN A 281 6.63 -7.23 30.55
CA ASN A 281 8.07 -6.96 30.43
C ASN A 281 8.45 -6.54 28.97
N SER A 282 7.80 -7.10 27.95
CA SER A 282 8.10 -6.80 26.55
C SER A 282 7.55 -5.44 26.07
N GLN A 283 6.51 -4.92 26.71
CA GLN A 283 5.94 -3.59 26.39
C GLN A 283 6.74 -2.43 26.99
N GLY A 284 7.64 -2.69 27.93
CA GLY A 284 8.54 -1.70 28.55
C GLY A 284 9.85 -1.47 27.77
N GLU A 285 10.22 -2.32 26.82
CA GLU A 285 11.40 -2.14 25.97
C GLU A 285 10.99 -1.56 24.61
N PRO A 286 11.63 -0.45 24.13
CA PRO A 286 11.36 0.06 22.79
C PRO A 286 11.77 -0.99 21.74
N ALA A 287 10.86 -1.32 20.83
CA ALA A 287 11.11 -2.22 19.71
C ALA A 287 12.38 -1.77 18.95
N GLN A 288 13.34 -2.67 18.78
CA GLN A 288 14.49 -2.40 17.92
C GLN A 288 14.00 -2.19 16.48
N PRO A 289 14.44 -1.12 15.79
CA PRO A 289 14.04 -0.89 14.41
C PRO A 289 14.50 -2.05 13.53
N GLU A 290 13.56 -2.60 12.75
CA GLU A 290 13.84 -3.61 11.74
C GLU A 290 14.91 -3.09 10.78
N VAL A 291 16.08 -3.72 10.79
CA VAL A 291 17.10 -3.50 9.76
C VAL A 291 16.64 -4.25 8.51
N VAL A 292 16.01 -3.52 7.58
CA VAL A 292 15.71 -4.04 6.24
C VAL A 292 17.06 -4.30 5.55
N PRO A 293 17.38 -5.52 5.13
CA PRO A 293 18.56 -5.78 4.32
C PRO A 293 18.43 -5.06 2.98
N GLN A 294 19.50 -4.33 2.61
CA GLN A 294 19.63 -3.64 1.31
C GLN A 294 19.79 -4.64 0.17
#